data_45d8401acaa4afaba16c8a5ea5e21a01
#
_entry.id   45d8401acaa4afaba16c8a5ea5e21a01
#
_cell.length_a   1.000
_cell.length_b   1.000
_cell.length_c   1.000
_cell.angle_alpha   90.00
_cell.angle_beta   90.00
_cell.angle_gamma   90.00
#
_symmetry.space_group_name_H-M   'P 1'
#
loop_
_entity.id
_entity.type
_entity.pdbx_description
1 polymer ?
#
loop_
_entity_poly.entity_id
_entity_poly.type
_entity_poly.pdbx_seq_one_letter_code
_entity_poly.pdbx_strand_id
1 'polypeptide(L)'
;MKRRSVLSLTVVLLMTMFGVMPVASADDSKDTKALLEALGKSKHTLIDGVRQTAKGGAVPISAKFELEDGKLSLSVYTAEKGLSVPAEKNVLQELSGSPEGDKWAPNVEVFKDVPHVARSSEQLTLMALGKASLTNIIARVQKTQSGTVFSVTPVIRNHRAVAEVLVADDGKVKKVLQPL
;
A
#
# COMPACT_ATOMS: atom_id res chain seq x y z
N MET A 1 -71.27 -29.14 5.76
CA MET A 1 -69.87 -29.14 6.21
C MET A 1 -68.96 -28.91 5.00
N LYS A 2 -68.44 -27.69 4.86
CA LYS A 2 -67.57 -27.29 3.74
C LYS A 2 -66.11 -27.32 4.20
N ARG A 3 -65.29 -28.23 3.65
CA ARG A 3 -63.83 -28.25 3.85
C ARG A 3 -63.17 -27.18 3.01
N ARG A 4 -62.48 -26.25 3.66
CA ARG A 4 -61.62 -25.24 3.01
C ARG A 4 -60.22 -25.82 2.88
N SER A 5 -59.76 -26.04 1.65
CA SER A 5 -58.35 -26.34 1.36
C SER A 5 -57.53 -25.04 1.45
N VAL A 6 -56.49 -25.08 2.28
CA VAL A 6 -55.50 -24.02 2.36
C VAL A 6 -54.36 -24.37 1.41
N LEU A 7 -54.21 -23.58 0.33
CA LEU A 7 -53.14 -23.73 -0.63
C LEU A 7 -51.89 -22.99 -0.06
N SER A 8 -50.88 -23.76 0.32
CA SER A 8 -49.62 -23.21 0.82
C SER A 8 -48.76 -22.78 -0.40
N LEU A 9 -48.59 -21.47 -0.58
CA LEU A 9 -47.77 -20.90 -1.62
C LEU A 9 -46.31 -20.78 -1.12
N THR A 10 -45.47 -21.71 -1.51
CA THR A 10 -44.02 -21.68 -1.20
C THR A 10 -43.37 -20.74 -2.18
N VAL A 11 -43.02 -19.53 -1.72
CA VAL A 11 -42.20 -18.58 -2.50
C VAL A 11 -40.73 -18.98 -2.36
N VAL A 12 -40.18 -19.57 -3.42
CA VAL A 12 -38.73 -19.81 -3.54
C VAL A 12 -38.07 -18.49 -3.93
N LEU A 13 -37.43 -17.82 -2.98
CA LEU A 13 -36.62 -16.62 -3.22
C LEU A 13 -35.26 -17.03 -3.80
N LEU A 14 -35.16 -16.94 -5.15
CA LEU A 14 -33.90 -17.16 -5.85
C LEU A 14 -33.01 -15.92 -5.63
N MET A 15 -32.10 -15.99 -4.63
CA MET A 15 -31.04 -14.99 -4.47
C MET A 15 -30.01 -15.17 -5.61
N THR A 16 -30.13 -14.41 -6.66
CA THR A 16 -29.05 -14.20 -7.64
C THR A 16 -27.98 -13.35 -6.99
N MET A 17 -26.90 -13.99 -6.55
CA MET A 17 -25.66 -13.27 -6.18
C MET A 17 -25.04 -12.69 -7.47
N PHE A 18 -25.39 -11.44 -7.75
CA PHE A 18 -24.60 -10.63 -8.68
C PHE A 18 -23.27 -10.30 -7.98
N GLY A 19 -22.25 -11.07 -8.28
CA GLY A 19 -20.87 -10.69 -7.98
C GLY A 19 -20.54 -9.43 -8.77
N VAL A 20 -20.55 -8.28 -8.10
CA VAL A 20 -19.99 -7.04 -8.65
C VAL A 20 -18.49 -7.27 -8.78
N MET A 21 -18.04 -7.64 -9.99
CA MET A 21 -16.62 -7.53 -10.31
C MET A 21 -16.29 -6.04 -10.38
N PRO A 22 -15.27 -5.55 -9.68
CA PRO A 22 -14.83 -4.18 -9.87
C PRO A 22 -14.36 -4.05 -11.32
N VAL A 23 -15.08 -3.28 -12.10
CA VAL A 23 -14.64 -2.84 -13.42
C VAL A 23 -13.51 -1.85 -13.15
N ALA A 24 -12.27 -2.24 -13.40
CA ALA A 24 -11.14 -1.32 -13.40
C ALA A 24 -11.47 -0.23 -14.44
N SER A 25 -11.53 1.03 -13.98
CA SER A 25 -11.79 2.17 -14.85
C SER A 25 -10.68 2.28 -15.87
N ALA A 26 -11.01 2.67 -17.12
CA ALA A 26 -10.01 2.85 -18.18
C ALA A 26 -8.95 3.92 -17.82
N ASP A 27 -9.24 4.80 -16.87
CA ASP A 27 -8.35 5.81 -16.31
C ASP A 27 -7.28 5.17 -15.41
N ASP A 28 -7.67 4.25 -14.52
CA ASP A 28 -6.71 3.51 -13.67
C ASP A 28 -5.65 2.74 -14.48
N SER A 29 -6.01 2.29 -15.70
CA SER A 29 -5.09 1.56 -16.57
C SER A 29 -4.05 2.47 -17.24
N LYS A 30 -4.43 3.72 -17.57
CA LYS A 30 -3.51 4.71 -18.15
C LYS A 30 -2.50 5.21 -17.12
N ASP A 31 -2.97 5.54 -15.92
CA ASP A 31 -2.12 6.00 -14.83
C ASP A 31 -1.13 4.91 -14.41
N THR A 32 -1.59 3.67 -14.33
CA THR A 32 -0.72 2.52 -14.06
C THR A 32 0.36 2.38 -15.12
N LYS A 33 0.01 2.46 -16.42
CA LYS A 33 0.97 2.34 -17.50
C LYS A 33 1.99 3.49 -17.46
N ALA A 34 1.53 4.72 -17.27
CA ALA A 34 2.40 5.89 -17.15
C ALA A 34 3.38 5.75 -15.96
N LEU A 35 2.92 5.26 -14.81
CA LEU A 35 3.76 4.98 -13.66
C LEU A 35 4.84 3.92 -14.00
N LEU A 36 4.44 2.80 -14.61
CA LEU A 36 5.38 1.73 -14.99
C LEU A 36 6.46 2.22 -15.97
N GLU A 37 6.10 3.07 -16.93
CA GLU A 37 7.05 3.70 -17.84
C GLU A 37 7.98 4.67 -17.09
N ALA A 38 7.45 5.45 -16.14
CA ALA A 38 8.22 6.41 -15.36
C ALA A 38 9.22 5.73 -14.40
N LEU A 39 8.90 4.54 -13.87
CA LEU A 39 9.81 3.78 -12.99
C LEU A 39 11.19 3.54 -13.60
N GLY A 40 11.27 3.39 -14.93
CA GLY A 40 12.53 3.25 -15.65
C GLY A 40 13.46 4.46 -15.58
N LYS A 41 12.97 5.65 -15.18
CA LYS A 41 13.75 6.88 -15.01
C LYS A 41 14.36 7.02 -13.61
N SER A 42 13.90 6.21 -12.66
CA SER A 42 14.40 6.28 -11.29
C SER A 42 15.85 5.83 -11.19
N LYS A 43 16.68 6.62 -10.53
CA LYS A 43 18.04 6.25 -10.13
C LYS A 43 18.11 5.63 -8.74
N HIS A 44 16.98 5.58 -8.02
CA HIS A 44 16.86 5.04 -6.69
C HIS A 44 15.83 3.91 -6.67
N THR A 45 16.10 2.88 -5.90
CA THR A 45 15.14 1.81 -5.64
C THR A 45 14.26 2.15 -4.44
N LEU A 46 13.12 1.47 -4.31
CA LEU A 46 12.25 1.64 -3.14
C LEU A 46 12.99 1.38 -1.83
N ILE A 47 13.87 0.38 -1.81
CA ILE A 47 14.64 0.03 -0.61
C ILE A 47 15.67 1.10 -0.26
N ASP A 48 16.20 1.84 -1.24
CA ASP A 48 17.13 2.95 -0.98
C ASP A 48 16.42 4.10 -0.26
N GLY A 49 15.21 4.48 -0.71
CA GLY A 49 14.37 5.46 -0.02
C GLY A 49 14.05 5.03 1.41
N VAL A 50 13.61 3.78 1.59
CA VAL A 50 13.32 3.22 2.92
C VAL A 50 14.55 3.26 3.85
N ARG A 51 15.73 2.90 3.34
CA ARG A 51 16.98 2.94 4.13
C ARG A 51 17.42 4.36 4.45
N GLN A 52 17.26 5.29 3.51
CA GLN A 52 17.65 6.69 3.71
C GLN A 52 16.82 7.36 4.80
N THR A 53 15.55 6.99 4.94
CA THR A 53 14.61 7.56 5.92
C THR A 53 14.65 6.90 7.30
N ALA A 54 15.22 5.70 7.42
CA ALA A 54 15.39 4.99 8.69
C ALA A 54 16.58 5.54 9.48
N LYS A 55 16.51 6.82 9.89
CA LYS A 55 17.57 7.52 10.62
C LYS A 55 17.02 8.18 11.90
N GLY A 56 17.87 8.39 12.90
CA GLY A 56 17.49 9.13 14.10
C GLY A 56 16.37 8.50 14.95
N GLY A 57 16.10 7.21 14.79
CA GLY A 57 15.00 6.54 15.48
C GLY A 57 13.70 6.50 14.68
N ALA A 58 13.60 7.23 13.55
CA ALA A 58 12.45 7.15 12.66
C ALA A 58 12.34 5.77 12.01
N VAL A 59 11.12 5.27 11.91
CA VAL A 59 10.83 3.96 11.31
C VAL A 59 9.91 4.12 10.11
N PRO A 60 10.32 3.67 8.91
CA PRO A 60 9.46 3.60 7.76
C PRO A 60 8.29 2.63 7.97
N ILE A 61 7.06 3.10 7.72
CA ILE A 61 5.82 2.35 7.91
C ILE A 61 5.11 2.01 6.59
N SER A 62 5.44 2.71 5.50
CA SER A 62 4.97 2.44 4.14
C SER A 62 5.90 3.13 3.15
N ALA A 63 5.95 2.66 1.90
CA ALA A 63 6.70 3.34 0.83
C ALA A 63 6.11 3.02 -0.54
N LYS A 64 6.17 3.96 -1.47
CA LYS A 64 5.70 3.79 -2.85
C LYS A 64 6.39 4.73 -3.82
N PHE A 65 6.41 4.32 -5.09
CA PHE A 65 6.52 5.24 -6.21
C PHE A 65 5.12 5.61 -6.69
N GLU A 66 4.93 6.85 -7.07
CA GLU A 66 3.68 7.35 -7.62
C GLU A 66 3.95 8.47 -8.62
N LEU A 67 2.92 8.87 -9.36
CA LEU A 67 2.97 10.06 -10.21
C LEU A 67 2.30 11.22 -9.46
N GLU A 68 3.05 12.28 -9.21
CA GLU A 68 2.57 13.56 -8.71
C GLU A 68 2.66 14.57 -9.84
N ASP A 69 1.54 15.11 -10.26
CA ASP A 69 1.47 16.04 -11.41
C ASP A 69 2.17 15.49 -12.66
N GLY A 70 2.04 14.17 -12.91
CA GLY A 70 2.66 13.48 -14.03
C GLY A 70 4.18 13.25 -13.93
N LYS A 71 4.79 13.55 -12.77
CA LYS A 71 6.22 13.31 -12.49
C LYS A 71 6.39 12.18 -11.50
N LEU A 72 7.43 11.37 -11.69
CA LEU A 72 7.74 10.30 -10.76
C LEU A 72 8.19 10.87 -9.40
N SER A 73 7.51 10.42 -8.34
CA SER A 73 7.85 10.70 -6.95
C SER A 73 8.12 9.38 -6.21
N LEU A 74 9.09 9.40 -5.33
CA LEU A 74 9.33 8.36 -4.34
C LEU A 74 8.89 8.90 -2.99
N SER A 75 7.89 8.24 -2.38
CA SER A 75 7.29 8.61 -1.11
C SER A 75 7.57 7.54 -0.06
N VAL A 76 8.07 7.95 1.09
CA VAL A 76 8.27 7.08 2.26
C VAL A 76 7.56 7.69 3.46
N TYR A 77 6.62 6.94 4.02
CA TYR A 77 5.86 7.31 5.20
C TYR A 77 6.59 6.81 6.44
N THR A 78 6.77 7.67 7.45
CA THR A 78 7.56 7.34 8.64
C THR A 78 6.84 7.71 9.93
N ALA A 79 7.16 6.96 11.00
CA ALA A 79 6.87 7.30 12.38
C ALA A 79 8.20 7.78 13.03
N GLU A 80 8.32 9.08 13.28
CA GLU A 80 9.58 9.71 13.70
C GLU A 80 10.09 9.16 15.04
N LYS A 81 9.16 8.88 15.97
CA LYS A 81 9.52 8.39 17.33
C LYS A 81 9.53 6.85 17.42
N GLY A 82 9.53 6.16 16.28
CA GLY A 82 9.58 4.70 16.22
C GLY A 82 8.25 4.00 16.48
N LEU A 83 8.26 2.66 16.44
CA LEU A 83 7.04 1.83 16.51
C LEU A 83 6.49 1.67 17.94
N SER A 84 7.27 1.93 18.98
CA SER A 84 6.83 1.79 20.37
C SER A 84 6.03 2.99 20.90
N VAL A 85 6.02 4.10 20.16
CA VAL A 85 5.27 5.31 20.51
C VAL A 85 3.95 5.28 19.73
N PRO A 86 2.79 5.31 20.42
CA PRO A 86 1.49 5.27 19.76
C PRO A 86 1.25 6.52 18.91
N ALA A 87 0.38 6.41 17.92
CA ALA A 87 0.20 7.42 16.86
C ALA A 87 -0.10 8.83 17.42
N GLU A 88 -0.92 8.93 18.46
CA GLU A 88 -1.30 10.20 19.09
C GLU A 88 -0.13 10.94 19.79
N LYS A 89 0.99 10.26 20.03
CA LYS A 89 2.22 10.81 20.62
C LYS A 89 3.41 10.78 19.68
N ASN A 90 3.20 10.23 18.47
CA ASN A 90 4.20 10.14 17.41
C ASN A 90 4.13 11.35 16.49
N VAL A 91 5.08 11.44 15.57
CA VAL A 91 5.03 12.34 14.41
C VAL A 91 4.96 11.46 13.18
N LEU A 92 3.81 11.51 12.51
CA LEU A 92 3.57 10.79 11.26
C LEU A 92 3.82 11.74 10.11
N GLN A 93 4.68 11.36 9.19
CA GLN A 93 5.13 12.24 8.13
C GLN A 93 5.44 11.47 6.85
N GLU A 94 5.40 12.18 5.74
CA GLU A 94 5.86 11.73 4.44
C GLU A 94 7.17 12.42 4.07
N LEU A 95 8.08 11.64 3.51
CA LEU A 95 9.27 12.14 2.84
C LEU A 95 9.10 11.81 1.36
N SER A 96 8.88 12.83 0.51
CA SER A 96 8.61 12.64 -0.91
C SER A 96 9.48 13.52 -1.80
N GLY A 97 9.76 13.02 -3.00
CA GLY A 97 10.53 13.77 -3.98
C GLY A 97 10.96 12.96 -5.20
N SER A 98 11.46 13.65 -6.21
CA SER A 98 11.89 13.03 -7.46
C SER A 98 13.06 12.05 -7.24
N PRO A 99 12.92 10.80 -7.70
CA PRO A 99 14.00 9.82 -7.62
C PRO A 99 14.92 9.81 -8.86
N GLU A 100 14.78 10.79 -9.76
CA GLU A 100 15.51 10.85 -11.03
C GLU A 100 16.91 11.49 -10.88
N GLY A 101 17.16 12.22 -9.79
CA GLY A 101 18.45 12.82 -9.47
C GLY A 101 19.47 11.82 -8.94
N ASP A 102 20.76 12.18 -8.93
CA ASP A 102 21.82 11.33 -8.38
C ASP A 102 21.71 11.14 -6.85
N LYS A 103 21.04 12.06 -6.19
CA LYS A 103 20.69 12.00 -4.78
C LYS A 103 19.19 12.21 -4.64
N TRP A 104 18.54 11.35 -3.92
CA TRP A 104 17.16 11.56 -3.51
C TRP A 104 17.14 12.53 -2.32
N ALA A 105 16.60 13.73 -2.54
CA ALA A 105 16.47 14.80 -1.55
C ALA A 105 14.98 15.10 -1.32
N PRO A 106 14.31 14.34 -0.44
CA PRO A 106 12.88 14.48 -0.24
C PRO A 106 12.53 15.73 0.56
N ASN A 107 11.36 16.30 0.26
CA ASN A 107 10.65 17.20 1.16
C ASN A 107 10.05 16.38 2.31
N VAL A 108 9.83 17.03 3.45
CA VAL A 108 9.18 16.41 4.62
C VAL A 108 7.85 17.11 4.86
N GLU A 109 6.79 16.34 4.90
CA GLU A 109 5.45 16.80 5.26
C GLU A 109 4.93 16.06 6.47
N VAL A 110 4.64 16.81 7.56
CA VAL A 110 3.98 16.26 8.76
C VAL A 110 2.48 16.27 8.53
N PHE A 111 1.85 15.11 8.69
CA PHE A 111 0.41 14.98 8.48
C PHE A 111 -0.41 15.72 9.52
N LYS A 112 -1.40 16.48 9.05
CA LYS A 112 -2.34 17.25 9.87
C LYS A 112 -3.80 16.96 9.53
N ASP A 113 -4.04 16.36 8.36
CA ASP A 113 -5.37 16.01 7.91
C ASP A 113 -5.78 14.60 8.34
N VAL A 114 -7.08 14.40 8.52
CA VAL A 114 -7.63 13.14 9.04
C VAL A 114 -7.30 11.92 8.16
N PRO A 115 -7.46 11.97 6.83
CA PRO A 115 -7.19 10.81 5.99
C PRO A 115 -5.75 10.28 6.09
N HIS A 116 -4.75 11.17 6.04
CA HIS A 116 -3.34 10.77 6.13
C HIS A 116 -2.97 10.29 7.54
N VAL A 117 -3.43 11.00 8.58
CA VAL A 117 -3.20 10.59 9.98
C VAL A 117 -3.83 9.22 10.25
N ALA A 118 -5.08 8.99 9.83
CA ALA A 118 -5.77 7.72 10.07
C ALA A 118 -5.04 6.54 9.38
N ARG A 119 -4.68 6.69 8.10
CA ARG A 119 -3.97 5.66 7.33
C ARG A 119 -2.60 5.37 7.93
N SER A 120 -1.83 6.40 8.24
CA SER A 120 -0.49 6.23 8.81
C SER A 120 -0.53 5.65 10.21
N SER A 121 -1.56 5.95 11.01
CA SER A 121 -1.78 5.34 12.33
C SER A 121 -2.09 3.84 12.23
N GLU A 122 -2.89 3.43 11.25
CA GLU A 122 -3.13 2.01 10.96
C GLU A 122 -1.82 1.31 10.57
N GLN A 123 -1.07 1.87 9.62
CA GLN A 123 0.21 1.31 9.17
C GLN A 123 1.23 1.21 10.31
N LEU A 124 1.35 2.25 11.15
CA LEU A 124 2.19 2.23 12.35
C LEU A 124 1.80 1.07 13.27
N THR A 125 0.51 0.90 13.53
CA THR A 125 0.01 -0.17 14.40
C THR A 125 0.33 -1.55 13.82
N LEU A 126 0.10 -1.76 12.53
CA LEU A 126 0.39 -3.02 11.85
C LEU A 126 1.89 -3.34 11.87
N MET A 127 2.75 -2.35 11.63
CA MET A 127 4.20 -2.50 11.73
C MET A 127 4.67 -2.79 13.15
N ALA A 128 4.05 -2.18 14.16
CA ALA A 128 4.36 -2.42 15.57
C ALA A 128 3.99 -3.85 16.01
N LEU A 129 2.93 -4.42 15.45
CA LEU A 129 2.52 -5.81 15.69
C LEU A 129 3.36 -6.83 14.89
N GLY A 130 3.94 -6.39 13.79
CA GLY A 130 4.80 -7.19 12.94
C GLY A 130 6.22 -7.34 13.50
N LYS A 131 6.95 -8.31 12.96
CA LYS A 131 8.36 -8.56 13.33
C LYS A 131 9.35 -8.19 12.22
N ALA A 132 8.83 -7.81 11.05
CA ALA A 132 9.64 -7.53 9.88
C ALA A 132 9.67 -6.03 9.57
N SER A 133 10.86 -5.48 9.32
CA SER A 133 11.00 -4.13 8.76
C SER A 133 10.61 -4.10 7.29
N LEU A 134 10.23 -2.92 6.76
CA LEU A 134 9.97 -2.77 5.32
C LEU A 134 11.17 -3.18 4.48
N THR A 135 12.38 -2.86 4.91
CA THR A 135 13.62 -3.29 4.23
C THR A 135 13.69 -4.82 4.07
N ASN A 136 13.37 -5.57 5.15
CA ASN A 136 13.40 -7.02 5.11
C ASN A 136 12.28 -7.60 4.22
N ILE A 137 11.10 -6.97 4.22
CA ILE A 137 9.97 -7.37 3.38
C ILE A 137 10.33 -7.17 1.90
N ILE A 138 10.81 -5.98 1.53
CA ILE A 138 11.24 -5.68 0.15
C ILE A 138 12.33 -6.65 -0.30
N ALA A 139 13.36 -6.87 0.51
CA ALA A 139 14.45 -7.78 0.18
C ALA A 139 14.01 -9.24 -0.01
N ARG A 140 13.01 -9.72 0.77
CA ARG A 140 12.42 -11.05 0.56
C ARG A 140 11.70 -11.15 -0.78
N VAL A 141 10.91 -10.14 -1.13
CA VAL A 141 10.19 -10.12 -2.42
C VAL A 141 11.16 -10.07 -3.59
N GLN A 142 12.19 -9.22 -3.53
CA GLN A 142 13.21 -9.12 -4.58
C GLN A 142 14.01 -10.42 -4.81
N LYS A 143 14.09 -11.31 -3.81
CA LYS A 143 14.72 -12.63 -3.97
C LYS A 143 13.83 -13.65 -4.71
N THR A 144 12.52 -13.46 -4.70
CA THR A 144 11.55 -14.46 -5.17
C THR A 144 10.73 -14.00 -6.37
N GLN A 145 10.74 -12.70 -6.66
CA GLN A 145 10.01 -12.10 -7.77
C GLN A 145 10.98 -11.39 -8.71
N SER A 146 10.78 -11.57 -10.01
CA SER A 146 11.37 -10.72 -11.05
C SER A 146 10.69 -9.33 -11.03
N GLY A 147 11.39 -8.33 -11.57
CA GLY A 147 10.87 -6.98 -11.72
C GLY A 147 11.23 -6.02 -10.59
N THR A 148 10.62 -4.86 -10.62
CA THR A 148 10.90 -3.73 -9.71
C THR A 148 9.83 -3.62 -8.64
N VAL A 149 10.20 -3.74 -7.37
CA VAL A 149 9.30 -3.44 -6.25
C VAL A 149 9.08 -1.93 -6.21
N PHE A 150 7.82 -1.50 -6.35
CA PHE A 150 7.48 -0.07 -6.39
C PHE A 150 6.50 0.38 -5.31
N SER A 151 5.93 -0.55 -4.52
CA SER A 151 5.10 -0.21 -3.37
C SER A 151 5.20 -1.30 -2.30
N VAL A 152 5.19 -0.88 -1.03
CA VAL A 152 5.06 -1.74 0.14
C VAL A 152 4.18 -1.06 1.17
N THR A 153 3.03 -1.67 1.47
CA THR A 153 2.01 -1.10 2.36
C THR A 153 1.51 -2.15 3.34
N PRO A 154 1.65 -1.93 4.65
CA PRO A 154 0.99 -2.74 5.67
C PRO A 154 -0.53 -2.63 5.56
N VAL A 155 -1.21 -3.75 5.54
CA VAL A 155 -2.68 -3.83 5.40
C VAL A 155 -3.23 -5.03 6.16
N ILE A 156 -4.53 -5.03 6.43
CA ILE A 156 -5.26 -6.21 6.89
C ILE A 156 -5.84 -6.93 5.66
N ARG A 157 -5.51 -8.20 5.50
CA ARG A 157 -6.12 -9.09 4.49
C ARG A 157 -6.52 -10.40 5.15
N ASN A 158 -7.78 -10.81 4.95
CA ASN A 158 -8.30 -12.05 5.53
C ASN A 158 -8.03 -12.14 7.04
N HIS A 159 -8.31 -11.07 7.78
CA HIS A 159 -8.10 -10.93 9.24
C HIS A 159 -6.64 -11.09 9.69
N ARG A 160 -5.67 -10.89 8.80
CA ARG A 160 -4.23 -10.97 9.13
C ARG A 160 -3.52 -9.67 8.74
N ALA A 161 -2.59 -9.25 9.57
CA ALA A 161 -1.66 -8.18 9.25
C ALA A 161 -0.62 -8.70 8.25
N VAL A 162 -0.56 -8.07 7.07
CA VAL A 162 0.37 -8.43 6.00
C VAL A 162 0.91 -7.16 5.35
N ALA A 163 2.06 -7.24 4.69
CA ALA A 163 2.50 -6.24 3.75
C ALA A 163 2.00 -6.60 2.34
N GLU A 164 1.24 -5.73 1.73
CA GLU A 164 0.94 -5.78 0.31
C GLU A 164 2.10 -5.13 -0.45
N VAL A 165 2.76 -5.89 -1.31
CA VAL A 165 3.90 -5.45 -2.11
C VAL A 165 3.52 -5.48 -3.58
N LEU A 166 3.72 -4.36 -4.28
CA LEU A 166 3.49 -4.27 -5.71
C LEU A 166 4.82 -4.33 -6.47
N VAL A 167 4.85 -5.17 -7.49
CA VAL A 167 6.03 -5.41 -8.33
C VAL A 167 5.66 -5.13 -9.78
N ALA A 168 6.45 -4.28 -10.43
CA ALA A 168 6.38 -4.01 -11.86
C ALA A 168 7.24 -5.04 -12.60
N ASP A 169 6.63 -5.83 -13.48
CA ASP A 169 7.32 -6.87 -14.25
C ASP A 169 6.69 -6.98 -15.65
N ASP A 170 7.48 -6.77 -16.69
CA ASP A 170 7.06 -6.81 -18.10
C ASP A 170 5.80 -5.97 -18.39
N GLY A 171 5.75 -4.73 -17.89
CA GLY A 171 4.62 -3.82 -18.09
C GLY A 171 3.34 -4.21 -17.33
N LYS A 172 3.43 -5.15 -16.39
CA LYS A 172 2.32 -5.60 -15.54
C LYS A 172 2.61 -5.36 -14.08
N VAL A 173 1.54 -5.21 -13.30
CA VAL A 173 1.63 -5.14 -11.84
C VAL A 173 1.32 -6.50 -11.24
N LYS A 174 2.26 -7.03 -10.47
CA LYS A 174 2.06 -8.20 -9.62
C LYS A 174 1.87 -7.78 -8.17
N LYS A 175 0.88 -8.36 -7.50
CA LYS A 175 0.63 -8.17 -6.08
C LYS A 175 1.14 -9.37 -5.30
N VAL A 176 1.98 -9.12 -4.30
CA VAL A 176 2.56 -10.14 -3.42
C VAL A 176 2.20 -9.80 -1.97
N LEU A 177 1.66 -10.76 -1.23
CA LEU A 177 1.38 -10.60 0.20
C LEU A 177 2.52 -11.25 1.00
N GLN A 178 3.08 -10.50 1.95
CA GLN A 178 4.15 -10.93 2.84
C GLN A 178 3.70 -10.82 4.29
N PRO A 179 4.05 -11.77 5.16
CA PRO A 179 3.86 -11.61 6.60
C PRO A 179 4.64 -10.39 7.14
N LEU A 180 4.00 -9.64 8.05
CA LEU A 180 4.62 -8.58 8.85
C LEU A 180 5.42 -9.14 10.01
#